data_9c146e4f3ebb6abc2a7c6e390a534549
#
_entry.id   9c146e4f3ebb6abc2a7c6e390a534549
#
_cell.length_a   1.000
_cell.length_b   1.000
_cell.length_c   1.000
_cell.angle_alpha   90.00
_cell.angle_beta   90.00
_cell.angle_gamma   90.00
#
_symmetry.space_group_name_H-M   'P 1'
#
loop_
_entity.id
_entity.type
_entity.pdbx_description
1 polymer ?
#
loop_
_entity_poly.entity_id
_entity_poly.type
_entity_poly.pdbx_seq_one_letter_code
_entity_poly.pdbx_strand_id
1 'polypeptide(L)'
;MLSSKNTDPLRLRGTKKEQKQEVLRRAKYQRGQALEWLYNNKHITKLQYLAGCKIRALYAECEGQASSIDFTQPRVDCSRKVRDWLLVSTTDANRTLERIAALLGPDQSQAVFAIAGQGLSITEAAIGFEENEAKREAGTPSRATRDYVSRLARNGLGHVAGEVDT
;
A
#
# COMPACT_ATOMS: atom_id res chain seq x y z
N MET A 1 6.32 33.98 -37.94
CA MET A 1 6.06 33.87 -36.49
C MET A 1 5.13 32.69 -36.22
N LEU A 2 5.68 31.56 -35.87
CA LEU A 2 4.91 30.33 -35.57
C LEU A 2 4.64 30.28 -34.09
N SER A 3 3.37 30.50 -33.71
CA SER A 3 2.89 30.40 -32.34
C SER A 3 2.96 28.91 -31.88
N SER A 4 3.90 28.63 -31.03
CA SER A 4 4.04 27.35 -30.34
C SER A 4 2.80 27.13 -29.46
N LYS A 5 1.86 26.31 -29.90
CA LYS A 5 0.76 25.81 -29.07
C LYS A 5 1.35 24.82 -28.05
N ASN A 6 1.56 25.35 -26.85
CA ASN A 6 1.92 24.56 -25.68
C ASN A 6 0.75 23.61 -25.38
N THR A 7 0.81 22.41 -25.93
CA THR A 7 -0.14 21.34 -25.65
C THR A 7 0.27 20.69 -24.33
N ASP A 8 -0.34 21.17 -23.26
CA ASP A 8 -0.23 20.56 -21.94
C ASP A 8 -0.77 19.11 -21.97
N PRO A 9 0.09 18.06 -21.87
CA PRO A 9 -0.32 16.67 -22.06
C PRO A 9 -1.19 16.12 -20.91
N LEU A 10 -1.43 16.92 -19.88
CA LEU A 10 -2.16 16.51 -18.67
C LEU A 10 -3.63 16.95 -18.63
N ARG A 11 -4.13 17.59 -19.70
CA ARG A 11 -5.52 18.02 -19.73
C ARG A 11 -6.44 16.82 -19.99
N LEU A 12 -6.94 16.20 -18.94
CA LEU A 12 -7.93 15.13 -19.00
C LEU A 12 -9.15 15.59 -19.79
N ARG A 13 -9.35 15.00 -20.98
CA ARG A 13 -10.57 15.18 -21.78
C ARG A 13 -11.64 14.27 -21.20
N GLY A 14 -12.77 14.85 -20.81
CA GLY A 14 -13.92 14.10 -20.28
C GLY A 14 -14.80 14.93 -19.35
N THR A 15 -15.92 14.38 -18.95
CA THR A 15 -16.82 15.00 -17.97
C THR A 15 -16.14 15.03 -16.58
N LYS A 16 -16.57 15.95 -15.70
CA LYS A 16 -16.05 16.02 -14.31
C LYS A 16 -16.11 14.67 -13.58
N LYS A 17 -17.11 13.83 -13.91
CA LYS A 17 -17.28 12.50 -13.33
C LYS A 17 -16.23 11.51 -13.84
N GLU A 18 -15.93 11.54 -15.13
CA GLU A 18 -14.89 10.72 -15.76
C GLU A 18 -13.50 11.13 -15.30
N GLN A 19 -13.25 12.43 -15.19
CA GLN A 19 -12.00 12.97 -14.64
C GLN A 19 -11.78 12.51 -13.20
N LYS A 20 -12.83 12.54 -12.36
CA LYS A 20 -12.76 12.05 -10.98
C LYS A 20 -12.52 10.55 -10.91
N GLN A 21 -13.14 9.77 -11.79
CA GLN A 21 -12.90 8.32 -11.87
C GLN A 21 -11.48 8.01 -12.36
N GLU A 22 -10.98 8.74 -13.34
CA GLU A 22 -9.61 8.55 -13.84
C GLU A 22 -8.56 8.94 -12.79
N VAL A 23 -8.78 10.02 -12.04
CA VAL A 23 -7.93 10.41 -10.91
C VAL A 23 -7.94 9.33 -9.83
N LEU A 24 -9.11 8.78 -9.48
CA LEU A 24 -9.24 7.67 -8.53
C LEU A 24 -8.57 6.39 -9.04
N ARG A 25 -8.71 6.10 -10.35
CA ARG A 25 -8.06 4.95 -10.99
C ARG A 25 -6.54 5.10 -10.99
N ARG A 26 -6.02 6.30 -11.33
CA ARG A 26 -4.58 6.61 -11.26
C ARG A 26 -4.06 6.55 -9.83
N ALA A 27 -4.79 7.10 -8.86
CA ALA A 27 -4.45 7.01 -7.45
C ALA A 27 -4.42 5.55 -6.96
N LYS A 28 -5.37 4.71 -7.41
CA LYS A 28 -5.40 3.28 -7.10
C LYS A 28 -4.23 2.52 -7.78
N TYR A 29 -3.83 2.93 -8.97
CA TYR A 29 -2.69 2.35 -9.70
C TYR A 29 -1.35 2.80 -9.08
N GLN A 30 -1.30 4.00 -8.52
CA GLN A 30 -0.12 4.53 -7.81
C GLN A 30 0.04 3.96 -6.38
N ARG A 31 -1.06 3.41 -5.81
CA ARG A 31 -1.06 2.75 -4.50
C ARG A 31 -0.33 1.43 -4.56
N GLY A 32 0.80 1.28 -4.66
CA GLY A 32 1.59 0.06 -4.76
C GLY A 32 2.99 0.34 -5.25
N GLN A 33 3.21 1.53 -5.79
CA GLN A 33 4.45 1.88 -6.45
C GLN A 33 5.59 2.23 -5.47
N ALA A 34 5.29 2.52 -4.20
CA ALA A 34 6.34 2.87 -3.25
C ALA A 34 7.30 1.70 -3.00
N LEU A 35 6.79 0.49 -2.89
CA LEU A 35 7.60 -0.71 -2.70
C LEU A 35 8.42 -1.03 -3.96
N GLU A 36 7.80 -0.97 -5.13
CA GLU A 36 8.46 -1.13 -6.42
C GLU A 36 9.49 -0.03 -6.68
N TRP A 37 9.17 1.21 -6.31
CA TRP A 37 10.11 2.33 -6.42
C TRP A 37 11.35 2.10 -5.53
N LEU A 38 11.16 1.68 -4.29
CA LEU A 38 12.27 1.36 -3.38
C LEU A 38 13.14 0.24 -3.95
N TYR A 39 12.55 -0.78 -4.55
CA TYR A 39 13.28 -1.88 -5.15
C TYR A 39 14.03 -1.46 -6.43
N ASN A 40 13.36 -0.75 -7.34
CA ASN A 40 13.93 -0.31 -8.61
C ASN A 40 15.10 0.68 -8.41
N ASN A 41 15.02 1.52 -7.36
CA ASN A 41 16.08 2.43 -6.98
C ASN A 41 17.14 1.79 -6.06
N LYS A 42 17.13 0.48 -5.87
CA LYS A 42 18.09 -0.29 -5.06
C LYS A 42 18.15 0.16 -3.59
N HIS A 43 17.07 0.72 -3.07
CA HIS A 43 16.96 1.08 -1.65
C HIS A 43 16.65 -0.11 -0.76
N ILE A 44 16.09 -1.19 -1.34
CA ILE A 44 15.81 -2.46 -0.68
C ILE A 44 16.32 -3.63 -1.52
N THR A 45 16.63 -4.74 -0.85
CA THR A 45 17.06 -5.98 -1.49
C THR A 45 15.88 -6.74 -2.09
N LYS A 46 16.16 -7.76 -2.91
CA LYS A 46 15.13 -8.65 -3.44
C LYS A 46 14.34 -9.36 -2.33
N LEU A 47 15.01 -9.79 -1.25
CA LEU A 47 14.37 -10.46 -0.11
C LEU A 47 13.42 -9.51 0.62
N GLN A 48 13.84 -8.27 0.88
CA GLN A 48 13.01 -7.23 1.47
C GLN A 48 11.79 -6.91 0.59
N TYR A 49 11.98 -6.85 -0.73
CA TYR A 49 10.88 -6.66 -1.67
C TYR A 49 9.87 -7.82 -1.61
N LEU A 50 10.34 -9.06 -1.59
CA LEU A 50 9.47 -10.24 -1.47
C LEU A 50 8.73 -10.27 -0.13
N ALA A 51 9.39 -9.88 0.97
CA ALA A 51 8.74 -9.73 2.28
C ALA A 51 7.61 -8.69 2.22
N GLY A 52 7.84 -7.55 1.58
CA GLY A 52 6.82 -6.53 1.35
C GLY A 52 5.64 -7.03 0.51
N CYS A 53 5.91 -7.81 -0.53
CA CYS A 53 4.85 -8.44 -1.34
C CYS A 53 3.99 -9.44 -0.52
N LYS A 54 4.61 -10.21 0.40
CA LYS A 54 3.87 -11.10 1.31
C LYS A 54 2.98 -10.31 2.27
N ILE A 55 3.48 -9.21 2.85
CA ILE A 55 2.66 -8.33 3.70
C ILE A 55 1.48 -7.77 2.91
N ARG A 56 1.68 -7.35 1.68
CA ARG A 56 0.60 -6.87 0.79
C ARG A 56 -0.47 -7.93 0.56
N ALA A 57 -0.05 -9.18 0.32
CA ALA A 57 -0.98 -10.29 0.16
C ALA A 57 -1.80 -10.55 1.43
N LEU A 58 -1.16 -10.54 2.61
CA LEU A 58 -1.85 -10.69 3.91
C LEU A 58 -2.87 -9.56 4.14
N TYR A 59 -2.53 -8.32 3.80
CA TYR A 59 -3.46 -7.20 3.87
C TYR A 59 -4.66 -7.40 2.94
N ALA A 60 -4.42 -7.85 1.71
CA ALA A 60 -5.49 -8.15 0.76
C ALA A 60 -6.42 -9.25 1.27
N GLU A 61 -5.89 -10.26 1.95
CA GLU A 61 -6.69 -11.31 2.60
C GLU A 61 -7.51 -10.76 3.77
N CYS A 62 -6.92 -9.88 4.61
CA CYS A 62 -7.61 -9.28 5.76
C CYS A 62 -8.71 -8.30 5.34
N GLU A 63 -8.48 -7.49 4.30
CA GLU A 63 -9.49 -6.56 3.77
C GLU A 63 -10.66 -7.30 3.12
N GLY A 64 -10.62 -8.65 3.16
CA GLY A 64 -11.58 -9.48 2.47
C GLY A 64 -11.68 -8.93 1.05
N GLN A 65 -10.71 -9.21 0.21
CA GLN A 65 -11.01 -9.10 -1.20
C GLN A 65 -12.14 -10.10 -1.47
N ALA A 66 -13.35 -9.67 -1.16
CA ALA A 66 -14.49 -9.88 -2.01
C ALA A 66 -14.09 -9.23 -3.36
N SER A 67 -12.96 -9.72 -3.92
CA SER A 67 -12.57 -9.42 -5.28
C SER A 67 -13.71 -9.96 -6.11
N SER A 68 -14.57 -9.01 -6.55
CA SER A 68 -15.55 -9.26 -7.58
C SER A 68 -16.24 -10.64 -7.43
N ILE A 69 -17.14 -10.77 -6.47
CA ILE A 69 -18.26 -11.65 -6.69
C ILE A 69 -18.91 -11.06 -7.94
N ASP A 70 -18.67 -11.69 -9.07
CA ASP A 70 -19.32 -11.37 -10.32
C ASP A 70 -20.81 -11.70 -10.13
N PHE A 71 -21.60 -10.67 -9.82
CA PHE A 71 -23.03 -10.81 -9.57
C PHE A 71 -23.81 -11.25 -10.82
N THR A 72 -23.12 -11.40 -11.95
CA THR A 72 -23.71 -11.88 -13.20
C THR A 72 -23.69 -13.41 -13.33
N GLN A 73 -22.93 -14.12 -12.47
CA GLN A 73 -22.95 -15.58 -12.48
C GLN A 73 -24.08 -16.15 -11.62
N PRO A 74 -24.81 -17.18 -12.10
CA PRO A 74 -25.85 -17.82 -11.32
C PRO A 74 -25.26 -18.40 -10.03
N ARG A 75 -25.79 -17.98 -8.88
CA ARG A 75 -25.40 -18.46 -7.55
C ARG A 75 -25.66 -19.96 -7.47
N VAL A 76 -24.62 -20.75 -7.60
CA VAL A 76 -24.64 -22.13 -7.12
C VAL A 76 -24.49 -22.04 -5.59
N ASP A 77 -25.46 -22.60 -4.89
CA ASP A 77 -25.62 -22.48 -3.43
C ASP A 77 -24.56 -23.33 -2.69
N CYS A 78 -23.29 -22.90 -2.77
CA CYS A 78 -22.15 -23.46 -2.04
C CYS A 78 -21.88 -22.73 -0.70
N SER A 79 -22.90 -22.08 -0.16
CA SER A 79 -22.82 -20.96 0.78
C SER A 79 -22.24 -21.27 2.17
N ARG A 80 -22.18 -22.51 2.64
CA ARG A 80 -21.65 -22.81 3.98
C ARG A 80 -20.14 -23.00 4.03
N LYS A 81 -19.56 -23.76 3.11
CA LYS A 81 -18.12 -24.09 3.13
C LYS A 81 -17.19 -22.93 2.73
N VAL A 82 -17.65 -22.06 1.82
CA VAL A 82 -16.84 -20.93 1.35
C VAL A 82 -16.71 -19.84 2.43
N ARG A 83 -17.74 -19.62 3.23
CA ARG A 83 -17.75 -18.64 4.31
C ARG A 83 -16.76 -19.02 5.43
N ASP A 84 -16.75 -20.28 5.82
CA ASP A 84 -15.88 -20.75 6.89
C ASP A 84 -14.41 -20.72 6.47
N TRP A 85 -14.10 -21.05 5.22
CA TRP A 85 -12.73 -20.97 4.70
C TRP A 85 -12.22 -19.52 4.61
N LEU A 86 -13.03 -18.56 4.15
CA LEU A 86 -12.68 -17.14 4.13
C LEU A 86 -12.44 -16.58 5.53
N LEU A 87 -13.27 -16.95 6.50
CA LEU A 87 -13.10 -16.53 7.89
C LEU A 87 -11.82 -17.10 8.51
N VAL A 88 -11.50 -18.36 8.26
CA VAL A 88 -10.25 -18.99 8.73
C VAL A 88 -9.03 -18.34 8.10
N SER A 89 -9.03 -18.14 6.78
CA SER A 89 -7.94 -17.47 6.07
C SER A 89 -7.71 -16.04 6.59
N THR A 90 -8.76 -15.26 6.76
CA THR A 90 -8.67 -13.89 7.28
C THR A 90 -8.14 -13.86 8.71
N THR A 91 -8.55 -14.82 9.56
CA THR A 91 -8.07 -14.93 10.93
C THR A 91 -6.58 -15.27 10.98
N ASP A 92 -6.10 -16.16 10.13
CA ASP A 92 -4.70 -16.56 10.07
C ASP A 92 -3.82 -15.43 9.52
N ALA A 93 -4.31 -14.68 8.52
CA ALA A 93 -3.64 -13.49 8.00
C ALA A 93 -3.50 -12.41 9.07
N ASN A 94 -4.56 -12.13 9.84
CA ASN A 94 -4.53 -11.19 10.96
C ASN A 94 -3.51 -11.60 12.01
N ARG A 95 -3.50 -12.86 12.44
CA ARG A 95 -2.51 -13.38 13.41
C ARG A 95 -1.08 -13.23 12.91
N THR A 96 -0.86 -13.45 11.61
CA THR A 96 0.46 -13.29 11.01
C THR A 96 0.89 -11.83 11.01
N LEU A 97 0.00 -10.89 10.67
CA LEU A 97 0.26 -9.46 10.75
C LEU A 97 0.53 -8.99 12.18
N GLU A 98 -0.19 -9.51 13.17
CA GLU A 98 0.05 -9.23 14.60
C GLU A 98 1.44 -9.70 15.04
N ARG A 99 1.89 -10.88 14.60
CA ARG A 99 3.24 -11.38 14.88
C ARG A 99 4.30 -10.49 14.23
N ILE A 100 4.11 -10.08 13.00
CA ILE A 100 5.01 -9.14 12.31
C ILE A 100 5.05 -7.81 13.07
N ALA A 101 3.89 -7.28 13.50
CA ALA A 101 3.83 -6.05 14.28
C ALA A 101 4.58 -6.16 15.62
N ALA A 102 4.44 -7.28 16.31
CA ALA A 102 5.15 -7.53 17.57
C ALA A 102 6.68 -7.61 17.37
N LEU A 103 7.12 -8.20 16.25
CA LEU A 103 8.53 -8.28 15.89
C LEU A 103 9.14 -6.90 15.59
N LEU A 104 8.42 -6.07 14.83
CA LEU A 104 8.91 -4.78 14.34
C LEU A 104 8.82 -3.66 15.38
N GLY A 105 7.90 -3.78 16.35
CA GLY A 105 7.53 -2.68 17.22
C GLY A 105 6.64 -1.64 16.53
N PRO A 106 6.15 -0.62 17.28
CA PRO A 106 5.07 0.26 16.82
C PRO A 106 5.44 1.09 15.60
N ASP A 107 6.59 1.77 15.62
CA ASP A 107 6.95 2.72 14.56
C ASP A 107 7.30 2.01 13.25
N GLN A 108 8.09 0.92 13.32
CA GLN A 108 8.47 0.17 12.13
C GLN A 108 7.27 -0.55 11.51
N SER A 109 6.40 -1.15 12.35
CA SER A 109 5.19 -1.81 11.85
C SER A 109 4.25 -0.82 11.18
N GLN A 110 4.05 0.37 11.75
CA GLN A 110 3.24 1.42 11.15
C GLN A 110 3.81 1.83 9.77
N ALA A 111 5.12 2.09 9.67
CA ALA A 111 5.75 2.47 8.40
C ALA A 111 5.69 1.35 7.35
N VAL A 112 5.99 0.10 7.74
CA VAL A 112 5.97 -1.06 6.84
C VAL A 112 4.55 -1.34 6.36
N PHE A 113 3.56 -1.33 7.27
CA PHE A 113 2.17 -1.60 6.92
C PHE A 113 1.57 -0.51 6.05
N ALA A 114 1.89 0.75 6.29
CA ALA A 114 1.46 1.84 5.43
C ALA A 114 1.99 1.68 4.00
N ILE A 115 3.28 1.40 3.83
CA ILE A 115 3.93 1.33 2.52
C ILE A 115 3.67 -0.02 1.82
N ALA A 116 3.94 -1.15 2.50
CA ALA A 116 3.82 -2.46 1.90
C ALA A 116 2.39 -3.01 1.93
N GLY A 117 1.67 -2.85 3.05
CA GLY A 117 0.30 -3.34 3.24
C GLY A 117 -0.72 -2.49 2.49
N GLN A 118 -0.85 -1.23 2.89
CA GLN A 118 -1.86 -0.30 2.35
C GLN A 118 -1.46 0.30 1.00
N GLY A 119 -0.19 0.15 0.58
CA GLY A 119 0.32 0.67 -0.68
C GLY A 119 0.42 2.19 -0.72
N LEU A 120 0.57 2.86 0.43
CA LEU A 120 0.75 4.29 0.51
C LEU A 120 2.13 4.70 -0.03
N SER A 121 2.23 5.91 -0.56
CA SER A 121 3.52 6.52 -0.87
C SER A 121 4.29 6.86 0.41
N ILE A 122 5.60 7.04 0.31
CA ILE A 122 6.43 7.47 1.45
C ILE A 122 5.93 8.80 2.02
N THR A 123 5.46 9.70 1.17
CA THR A 123 4.91 11.01 1.59
C THR A 123 3.61 10.84 2.38
N GLU A 124 2.68 10.02 1.89
CA GLU A 124 1.41 9.74 2.59
C GLU A 124 1.66 9.02 3.91
N ALA A 125 2.55 8.03 3.94
CA ALA A 125 2.93 7.35 5.17
C ALA A 125 3.58 8.33 6.18
N ALA A 126 4.39 9.28 5.71
CA ALA A 126 5.07 10.27 6.55
C ALA A 126 4.11 11.29 7.21
N ILE A 127 2.92 11.52 6.65
CA ILE A 127 1.91 12.40 7.26
C ILE A 127 1.54 11.88 8.67
N GLY A 128 1.42 10.56 8.84
CA GLY A 128 1.11 9.94 10.12
C GLY A 128 2.20 10.11 11.20
N PHE A 129 3.44 10.41 10.79
CA PHE A 129 4.60 10.63 11.67
C PHE A 129 4.96 12.12 11.83
N GLU A 130 4.25 13.03 11.15
CA GLU A 130 4.56 14.45 11.21
C GLU A 130 4.05 15.05 12.53
N GLU A 131 4.98 15.59 13.32
CA GLU A 131 4.68 16.22 14.61
C GLU A 131 4.08 17.61 14.45
N ASN A 132 4.45 18.30 13.36
CA ASN A 132 3.93 19.63 13.07
C ASN A 132 2.51 19.54 12.51
N GLU A 133 1.52 19.98 13.30
CA GLU A 133 0.11 19.90 12.98
C GLU A 133 -0.25 20.63 11.68
N ALA A 134 0.28 21.82 11.47
CA ALA A 134 0.03 22.59 10.25
C ALA A 134 0.54 21.88 8.99
N LYS A 135 1.69 21.18 9.06
CA LYS A 135 2.21 20.38 7.95
C LYS A 135 1.43 19.09 7.74
N ARG A 136 0.97 18.48 8.83
CA ARG A 136 0.12 17.29 8.81
C ARG A 136 -1.22 17.59 8.14
N GLU A 137 -1.88 18.69 8.53
CA GLU A 137 -3.13 19.14 7.92
C GLU A 137 -2.96 19.55 6.45
N ALA A 138 -1.85 20.20 6.11
CA ALA A 138 -1.52 20.56 4.74
C ALA A 138 -1.12 19.33 3.87
N GLY A 139 -0.96 18.14 4.46
CA GLY A 139 -0.52 16.93 3.74
C GLY A 139 0.91 17.02 3.18
N THR A 140 1.75 17.91 3.75
CA THR A 140 3.11 18.18 3.28
C THR A 140 4.15 17.90 4.38
N PRO A 141 4.46 16.63 4.68
CA PRO A 141 5.41 16.28 5.73
C PRO A 141 6.81 16.82 5.42
N SER A 142 7.58 17.06 6.47
CA SER A 142 8.96 17.54 6.34
C SER A 142 9.85 16.52 5.61
N ARG A 143 10.95 16.99 5.02
CA ARG A 143 11.92 16.08 4.41
C ARG A 143 12.49 15.09 5.43
N ALA A 144 12.79 15.60 6.64
CA ALA A 144 13.32 14.78 7.74
C ALA A 144 12.34 13.63 8.11
N THR A 145 11.04 13.93 8.21
CA THR A 145 9.99 12.93 8.48
C THR A 145 9.90 11.89 7.37
N ARG A 146 9.98 12.30 6.10
CA ARG A 146 9.98 11.36 4.96
C ARG A 146 11.21 10.45 4.95
N ASP A 147 12.39 11.00 5.23
CA ASP A 147 13.63 10.25 5.31
C ASP A 147 13.61 9.27 6.50
N TYR A 148 13.03 9.68 7.64
CA TYR A 148 12.82 8.83 8.80
C TYR A 148 11.91 7.65 8.48
N VAL A 149 10.73 7.89 7.92
CA VAL A 149 9.76 6.83 7.54
C VAL A 149 10.35 5.88 6.50
N SER A 150 11.06 6.40 5.51
CA SER A 150 11.76 5.57 4.52
C SER A 150 12.79 4.64 5.16
N ARG A 151 13.51 5.11 6.19
CA ARG A 151 14.48 4.32 6.96
C ARG A 151 13.79 3.25 7.79
N LEU A 152 12.71 3.62 8.50
CA LEU A 152 11.90 2.67 9.28
C LEU A 152 11.37 1.53 8.41
N ALA A 153 10.82 1.86 7.24
CA ALA A 153 10.28 0.87 6.31
C ALA A 153 11.38 -0.09 5.81
N ARG A 154 12.54 0.43 5.42
CA ARG A 154 13.66 -0.40 4.97
C ARG A 154 14.19 -1.33 6.06
N ASN A 155 14.37 -0.81 7.27
CA ASN A 155 14.83 -1.61 8.41
C ASN A 155 13.80 -2.66 8.79
N GLY A 156 12.52 -2.29 8.86
CA GLY A 156 11.44 -3.21 9.16
C GLY A 156 11.30 -4.32 8.12
N LEU A 157 11.38 -4.00 6.83
CA LEU A 157 11.42 -5.02 5.77
C LEU A 157 12.64 -5.93 5.88
N GLY A 158 13.78 -5.41 6.34
CA GLY A 158 14.98 -6.21 6.62
C GLY A 158 14.77 -7.22 7.73
N HIS A 159 14.11 -6.82 8.82
CA HIS A 159 13.78 -7.71 9.93
C HIS A 159 12.82 -8.83 9.49
N VAL A 160 11.77 -8.47 8.73
CA VAL A 160 10.81 -9.46 8.22
C VAL A 160 11.47 -10.42 7.22
N ALA A 161 12.36 -9.92 6.37
CA ALA A 161 13.09 -10.73 5.40
C ALA A 161 14.02 -11.76 6.09
N GLY A 162 14.66 -11.39 7.21
CA GLY A 162 15.54 -12.29 7.97
C GLY A 162 14.79 -13.42 8.67
N GLU A 163 13.50 -13.24 9.04
CA GLU A 163 12.68 -14.33 9.59
C GLU A 163 12.09 -15.25 8.52
N VAL A 164 11.95 -14.78 7.29
CA VAL A 164 11.39 -15.58 6.19
C VAL A 164 12.42 -16.57 5.63
N ASP A 165 13.72 -16.35 5.90
CA ASP A 165 14.81 -17.23 5.45
C ASP A 165 15.17 -18.35 6.47
N THR A 166 14.47 -18.38 7.64
CA THR A 166 14.58 -19.45 8.64
C THR A 166 13.38 -20.37 8.60
#